data_170b036e853c96765e747a433f22990c
#
_entry.id   170b036e853c96765e747a433f22990c
#
_cell.length_a   1.000
_cell.length_b   1.000
_cell.length_c   1.000
_cell.angle_alpha   90.00
_cell.angle_beta   90.00
_cell.angle_gamma   90.00
#
_symmetry.space_group_name_H-M   'P 1'
#
loop_
_entity.id
_entity.type
_entity.pdbx_description
1 polymer ?
#
loop_
_entity_poly.entity_id
_entity_poly.type
_entity_poly.pdbx_seq_one_letter_code
_entity_poly.pdbx_strand_id
1 'polypeptide(L)'
;MSHISKIELEVKDLGTLAQACSRLGLELIKGQKTFKWYGREDGKSDHAIKVPGANYEIGVIKAGKAFELQCDYYDAAIGKAIGQKGGLLKQAYAVERTKTEARRKGYTVMEQKTDSGVRLQVQIG
;
A
#
# COMPACT_ATOMS: atom_id res chain seq x y z
N MET A 1 16.58 10.34 15.44
CA MET A 1 16.43 8.93 15.78
C MET A 1 15.24 8.35 15.02
N SER A 2 15.44 7.27 14.32
CA SER A 2 14.36 6.68 13.54
C SER A 2 13.62 5.61 14.35
N HIS A 3 12.40 5.34 13.97
CA HIS A 3 11.58 4.31 14.59
C HIS A 3 10.55 3.81 13.58
N ILE A 4 10.02 2.64 13.83
CA ILE A 4 8.99 2.06 12.97
C ILE A 4 7.66 2.73 13.28
N SER A 5 6.99 3.21 12.24
CA SER A 5 5.67 3.82 12.33
C SER A 5 4.64 2.92 11.66
N LYS A 6 3.45 2.88 12.25
CA LYS A 6 2.32 2.19 11.67
C LYS A 6 1.64 3.11 10.65
N ILE A 7 1.35 2.57 9.48
CA ILE A 7 0.55 3.27 8.48
C ILE A 7 -0.92 2.95 8.76
N GLU A 8 -1.73 3.98 8.97
CA GLU A 8 -3.15 3.83 9.30
C GLU A 8 -3.95 3.41 8.06
N LEU A 9 -3.86 2.13 7.71
CA LEU A 9 -4.57 1.53 6.60
C LEU A 9 -4.87 0.06 6.94
N GLU A 10 -6.13 -0.31 6.95
CA GLU A 10 -6.53 -1.69 7.14
C GLU A 10 -6.59 -2.40 5.80
N VAL A 11 -5.71 -3.36 5.60
CA VAL A 11 -5.62 -4.13 4.36
C VAL A 11 -6.26 -5.49 4.58
N LYS A 12 -7.38 -5.75 3.92
CA LYS A 12 -8.10 -7.02 4.04
C LYS A 12 -7.75 -8.02 2.94
N ASP A 13 -7.21 -7.53 1.82
CA ASP A 13 -6.94 -8.36 0.65
C ASP A 13 -5.56 -8.03 0.07
N LEU A 14 -4.66 -9.01 0.09
CA LEU A 14 -3.32 -8.85 -0.46
C LEU A 14 -3.32 -8.59 -1.97
N GLY A 15 -4.28 -9.17 -2.70
CA GLY A 15 -4.39 -8.93 -4.12
C GLY A 15 -4.68 -7.46 -4.44
N THR A 16 -5.58 -6.86 -3.68
CA THR A 16 -5.88 -5.43 -3.80
C THR A 16 -4.67 -4.58 -3.42
N LEU A 17 -3.94 -4.97 -2.37
CA LEU A 17 -2.73 -4.28 -1.97
C LEU A 17 -1.66 -4.35 -3.06
N ALA A 18 -1.50 -5.52 -3.69
CA ALA A 18 -0.54 -5.69 -4.78
C ALA A 18 -0.86 -4.77 -5.96
N GLN A 19 -2.14 -4.63 -6.29
CA GLN A 19 -2.57 -3.72 -7.36
C GLN A 19 -2.33 -2.26 -6.99
N ALA A 20 -2.61 -1.89 -5.74
CA ALA A 20 -2.34 -0.54 -5.26
C ALA A 20 -0.84 -0.22 -5.32
N CYS A 21 0.00 -1.17 -4.92
CA CYS A 21 1.45 -1.02 -5.02
C CYS A 21 1.87 -0.82 -6.47
N SER A 22 1.34 -1.61 -7.38
CA SER A 22 1.65 -1.52 -8.80
C SER A 22 1.31 -0.12 -9.37
N ARG A 23 0.21 0.48 -8.95
CA ARG A 23 -0.16 1.85 -9.36
C ARG A 23 0.93 2.86 -9.00
N LEU A 24 1.59 2.64 -7.88
CA LEU A 24 2.63 3.55 -7.36
C LEU A 24 4.04 3.15 -7.76
N GLY A 25 4.18 2.11 -8.58
CA GLY A 25 5.50 1.61 -8.97
C GLY A 25 6.20 0.84 -7.86
N LEU A 26 5.46 0.34 -6.88
CA LEU A 26 6.00 -0.45 -5.78
C LEU A 26 5.80 -1.94 -6.06
N GLU A 27 6.52 -2.79 -5.33
CA GLU A 27 6.42 -4.24 -5.50
C GLU A 27 6.12 -4.93 -4.19
N LEU A 28 5.00 -5.66 -4.13
CA LEU A 28 4.67 -6.50 -2.97
C LEU A 28 5.35 -7.85 -3.12
N ILE A 29 6.18 -8.21 -2.15
CA ILE A 29 6.88 -9.49 -2.11
C ILE A 29 6.18 -10.37 -1.08
N LYS A 30 5.38 -11.31 -1.55
CA LYS A 30 4.66 -12.23 -0.67
C LYS A 30 5.62 -13.20 -0.02
N GLY A 31 5.44 -13.41 1.28
CA GLY A 31 6.24 -14.38 2.03
C GLY A 31 7.58 -13.86 2.52
N GLN A 32 7.91 -12.60 2.29
CA GLN A 32 9.13 -12.03 2.86
C GLN A 32 8.90 -11.73 4.33
N LYS A 33 9.56 -12.47 5.21
CA LYS A 33 9.32 -12.48 6.65
C LYS A 33 10.00 -11.37 7.42
N THR A 34 10.85 -10.58 6.75
CA THR A 34 11.52 -9.44 7.35
C THR A 34 11.47 -8.25 6.40
N PHE A 35 11.60 -7.06 6.96
CA PHE A 35 11.71 -5.85 6.15
C PHE A 35 12.84 -4.97 6.67
N LYS A 36 13.45 -4.20 5.78
CA LYS A 36 14.57 -3.33 6.09
C LYS A 36 14.09 -2.01 6.67
N TRP A 37 14.76 -1.58 7.75
CA TRP A 37 14.52 -0.28 8.36
C TRP A 37 15.80 0.20 9.04
N TYR A 38 16.11 1.45 8.97
CA TYR A 38 17.24 2.16 9.58
C TYR A 38 18.51 1.30 9.74
N GLY A 39 19.08 0.83 8.60
CA GLY A 39 20.30 0.02 8.63
C GLY A 39 20.12 -1.37 9.21
N ARG A 40 18.89 -1.82 9.47
CA ARG A 40 18.58 -3.14 10.03
C ARG A 40 17.74 -3.94 9.04
N GLU A 41 17.86 -5.25 9.14
CA GLU A 41 17.10 -6.17 8.29
C GLU A 41 16.19 -7.09 9.10
N ASP A 42 15.91 -6.69 10.34
CA ASP A 42 15.22 -7.52 11.32
C ASP A 42 13.77 -7.09 11.62
N GLY A 43 13.22 -6.17 10.87
CA GLY A 43 11.80 -5.88 10.99
C GLY A 43 11.00 -7.13 10.66
N LYS A 44 10.07 -7.51 11.55
CA LYS A 44 9.28 -8.73 11.36
C LYS A 44 8.05 -8.47 10.54
N SER A 45 7.79 -9.32 9.55
CA SER A 45 6.65 -9.18 8.67
C SER A 45 6.19 -10.55 8.16
N ASP A 46 5.05 -10.56 7.49
CA ASP A 46 4.57 -11.72 6.74
C ASP A 46 4.83 -11.52 5.25
N HIS A 47 4.82 -10.28 4.81
CA HIS A 47 5.15 -9.88 3.45
C HIS A 47 5.87 -8.54 3.53
N ALA A 48 6.43 -8.06 2.43
CA ALA A 48 7.09 -6.77 2.40
C ALA A 48 6.82 -6.05 1.09
N ILE A 49 6.89 -4.73 1.13
CA ILE A 49 6.76 -3.90 -0.06
C ILE A 49 8.12 -3.27 -0.34
N LYS A 50 8.65 -3.51 -1.53
CA LYS A 50 9.87 -2.86 -1.99
C LYS A 50 9.54 -1.53 -2.64
N VAL A 51 10.31 -0.52 -2.26
CA VAL A 51 10.14 0.84 -2.77
C VAL A 51 11.39 1.18 -3.60
N PRO A 52 11.25 1.34 -4.92
CA PRO A 52 12.40 1.68 -5.77
C PRO A 52 13.08 2.97 -5.30
N GLY A 53 14.39 2.94 -5.24
CA GLY A 53 15.17 4.10 -4.79
C GLY A 53 15.27 4.25 -3.29
N ALA A 54 14.58 3.43 -2.51
CA ALA A 54 14.67 3.46 -1.06
C ALA A 54 15.58 2.36 -0.55
N ASN A 55 16.25 2.64 0.57
CA ASN A 55 17.05 1.63 1.27
C ASN A 55 16.20 0.81 2.24
N TYR A 56 15.01 1.30 2.56
CA TYR A 56 14.09 0.67 3.50
C TYR A 56 12.89 0.07 2.77
N GLU A 57 12.21 -0.81 3.46
CA GLU A 57 11.02 -1.49 2.93
C GLU A 57 9.83 -1.22 3.84
N ILE A 58 8.65 -1.58 3.38
CA ILE A 58 7.44 -1.49 4.18
C ILE A 58 7.06 -2.91 4.58
N GLY A 59 6.88 -3.13 5.90
CA GLY A 59 6.45 -4.42 6.41
C GLY A 59 4.94 -4.57 6.34
N VAL A 60 4.50 -5.75 5.93
CA VAL A 60 3.08 -6.13 5.89
C VAL A 60 2.89 -7.25 6.89
N ILE A 61 2.19 -6.98 7.98
CA ILE A 61 2.08 -7.88 9.11
C ILE A 61 0.64 -8.29 9.32
N LYS A 62 0.40 -9.60 9.38
CA LYS A 62 -0.94 -10.11 9.64
C LYS A 62 -1.40 -9.75 11.05
N ALA A 63 -2.60 -9.16 11.15
CA ALA A 63 -3.20 -8.75 12.41
C ALA A 63 -4.67 -9.16 12.39
N GLY A 64 -5.00 -10.31 12.95
CA GLY A 64 -6.35 -10.86 12.88
C GLY A 64 -6.76 -11.22 11.46
N LYS A 65 -7.84 -10.63 10.98
CA LYS A 65 -8.37 -10.88 9.63
C LYS A 65 -7.84 -9.90 8.59
N ALA A 66 -6.95 -9.00 8.99
CA ALA A 66 -6.43 -7.95 8.11
C ALA A 66 -4.91 -7.94 8.20
N PHE A 67 -4.29 -7.02 7.48
CA PHE A 67 -2.85 -6.79 7.53
C PHE A 67 -2.60 -5.35 7.94
N GLU A 68 -1.58 -5.16 8.77
CA GLU A 68 -1.09 -3.84 9.18
C GLU A 68 0.17 -3.52 8.40
N LEU A 69 0.39 -2.26 8.10
CA LEU A 69 1.60 -1.81 7.40
C LEU A 69 2.48 -1.04 8.37
N GLN A 70 3.78 -1.29 8.32
CA GLN A 70 4.77 -0.61 9.14
C GLN A 70 5.96 -0.19 8.30
N CYS A 71 6.50 0.97 8.58
CA CYS A 71 7.70 1.46 7.88
C CYS A 71 8.43 2.48 8.72
N ASP A 72 9.65 2.81 8.30
CA ASP A 72 10.46 3.86 8.90
C ASP A 72 10.57 5.01 7.92
N TYR A 73 9.96 6.13 8.25
CA TYR A 73 9.96 7.33 7.39
C TYR A 73 11.30 8.09 7.38
N TYR A 74 12.30 7.62 8.12
CA TYR A 74 13.61 8.24 8.09
C TYR A 74 14.20 8.28 6.68
N ASP A 75 13.94 7.24 5.89
CA ASP A 75 14.29 7.26 4.47
C ASP A 75 13.24 8.09 3.73
N ALA A 76 13.66 9.26 3.25
CA ALA A 76 12.76 10.18 2.55
C ALA A 76 12.11 9.56 1.30
N ALA A 77 12.75 8.56 0.68
CA ALA A 77 12.19 7.89 -0.49
C ALA A 77 10.90 7.13 -0.15
N ILE A 78 10.76 6.64 1.08
CA ILE A 78 9.52 5.99 1.52
C ILE A 78 8.37 6.99 1.50
N GLY A 79 8.53 8.13 2.18
CA GLY A 79 7.49 9.16 2.25
C GLY A 79 7.14 9.73 0.87
N LYS A 80 8.15 9.87 0.01
CA LYS A 80 7.93 10.35 -1.34
C LYS A 80 7.09 9.35 -2.16
N ALA A 81 7.35 8.07 -1.99
CA ALA A 81 6.68 7.02 -2.77
C ALA A 81 5.23 6.80 -2.32
N ILE A 82 4.96 6.80 -1.02
CA ILE A 82 3.63 6.49 -0.49
C ILE A 82 2.86 7.71 0.01
N GLY A 83 3.48 8.89 -0.04
CA GLY A 83 2.87 10.14 0.42
C GLY A 83 3.00 10.33 1.93
N GLN A 84 2.69 11.54 2.38
CA GLN A 84 2.74 11.88 3.79
C GLN A 84 1.75 10.99 4.57
N LYS A 85 2.21 10.33 5.61
CA LYS A 85 1.42 9.39 6.42
C LYS A 85 0.80 8.27 5.58
N GLY A 86 1.42 7.95 4.44
CA GLY A 86 0.93 6.91 3.54
C GLY A 86 -0.29 7.31 2.71
N GLY A 87 -0.53 8.61 2.53
CA GLY A 87 -1.73 9.11 1.86
C GLY A 87 -1.90 8.63 0.42
N LEU A 88 -0.81 8.55 -0.34
CA LEU A 88 -0.89 8.04 -1.72
C LEU A 88 -1.20 6.55 -1.75
N LEU A 89 -0.63 5.79 -0.83
CA LEU A 89 -0.91 4.35 -0.74
C LEU A 89 -2.35 4.10 -0.30
N LYS A 90 -2.84 4.87 0.67
CA LYS A 90 -4.23 4.79 1.12
C LYS A 90 -5.20 5.07 -0.03
N GLN A 91 -4.92 6.10 -0.82
CA GLN A 91 -5.74 6.46 -1.97
C GLN A 91 -5.71 5.34 -3.02
N ALA A 92 -4.52 4.84 -3.35
CA ALA A 92 -4.38 3.76 -4.33
C ALA A 92 -5.13 2.51 -3.90
N TYR A 93 -5.04 2.15 -2.62
CA TYR A 93 -5.76 0.99 -2.08
C TYR A 93 -7.27 1.19 -2.16
N ALA A 94 -7.77 2.38 -1.79
CA ALA A 94 -9.19 2.68 -1.85
C ALA A 94 -9.73 2.60 -3.29
N VAL A 95 -8.97 3.11 -4.24
CA VAL A 95 -9.33 3.05 -5.67
C VAL A 95 -9.44 1.59 -6.13
N GLU A 96 -8.42 0.79 -5.85
CA GLU A 96 -8.40 -0.62 -6.28
C GLU A 96 -9.48 -1.44 -5.58
N ARG A 97 -9.74 -1.17 -4.33
CA ARG A 97 -10.81 -1.84 -3.57
C ARG A 97 -12.18 -1.52 -4.17
N THR A 98 -12.44 -0.26 -4.49
CA THR A 98 -13.71 0.15 -5.09
C THR A 98 -13.90 -0.51 -6.45
N LYS A 99 -12.86 -0.57 -7.26
CA LYS A 99 -12.90 -1.22 -8.58
C LYS A 99 -13.20 -2.71 -8.44
N THR A 100 -12.55 -3.38 -7.50
CA THR A 100 -12.75 -4.81 -7.26
C THR A 100 -14.19 -5.10 -6.82
N GLU A 101 -14.71 -4.30 -5.87
CA GLU A 101 -16.07 -4.48 -5.37
C GLU A 101 -17.11 -4.23 -6.48
N ALA A 102 -16.91 -3.20 -7.28
CA ALA A 102 -17.82 -2.89 -8.39
C ALA A 102 -17.83 -4.01 -9.43
N ARG A 103 -16.66 -4.52 -9.81
CA ARG A 103 -16.55 -5.63 -10.77
C ARG A 103 -17.21 -6.89 -10.25
N ARG A 104 -17.09 -7.17 -8.95
CA ARG A 104 -17.74 -8.33 -8.33
C ARG A 104 -19.25 -8.26 -8.49
N LYS A 105 -19.81 -7.05 -8.48
CA LYS A 105 -21.25 -6.83 -8.66
C LYS A 105 -21.67 -6.70 -10.13
N GLY A 106 -20.72 -6.87 -11.06
CA GLY A 106 -20.99 -6.76 -12.49
C GLY A 106 -21.08 -5.33 -12.99
N TYR A 107 -20.58 -4.35 -12.20
CA TYR A 107 -20.62 -2.94 -12.59
C TYR A 107 -19.39 -2.58 -13.40
N THR A 108 -19.50 -1.52 -14.20
CA THR A 108 -18.39 -0.93 -14.93
C THR A 108 -17.83 0.24 -14.13
N VAL A 109 -16.52 0.37 -14.08
CA VAL A 109 -15.86 1.47 -13.37
C VAL A 109 -15.01 2.25 -14.34
N MET A 110 -15.24 3.55 -14.40
CA MET A 110 -14.40 4.48 -15.14
C MET A 110 -13.59 5.31 -14.16
N GLU A 111 -12.31 5.41 -14.41
CA GLU A 111 -11.38 6.15 -13.56
C GLU A 111 -10.96 7.42 -14.26
N GLN A 112 -11.01 8.55 -13.55
CA GLN A 112 -10.59 9.85 -14.07
C GLN A 112 -9.66 10.51 -13.08
N LYS A 113 -8.51 10.95 -13.55
CA LYS A 113 -7.56 11.67 -12.73
C LYS A 113 -7.99 13.12 -12.60
N THR A 114 -7.97 13.64 -11.37
CA THR A 114 -8.32 15.03 -11.09
C THR A 114 -7.16 15.71 -10.36
N ASP A 115 -7.22 17.04 -10.21
CA ASP A 115 -6.17 17.80 -9.51
C ASP A 115 -6.01 17.37 -8.06
N SER A 116 -7.09 16.93 -7.42
CA SER A 116 -7.08 16.55 -5.99
C SER A 116 -7.03 15.04 -5.76
N GLY A 117 -6.96 14.22 -6.83
CA GLY A 117 -6.90 12.78 -6.68
C GLY A 117 -7.51 12.02 -7.85
N VAL A 118 -8.37 11.07 -7.52
CA VAL A 118 -8.99 10.18 -8.50
C VAL A 118 -10.50 10.20 -8.33
N ARG A 119 -11.21 10.36 -9.43
CA ARG A 119 -12.67 10.21 -9.47
C ARG A 119 -13.01 8.87 -10.07
N LEU A 120 -13.86 8.12 -9.39
CA LEU A 120 -14.39 6.87 -9.92
C LEU A 120 -15.86 7.06 -10.26
N GLN A 121 -16.21 6.64 -11.45
CA GLN A 121 -17.60 6.62 -11.89
C GLN A 121 -18.02 5.17 -12.07
N VAL A 122 -19.02 4.74 -11.33
CA VAL A 122 -19.51 3.36 -11.35
C VAL A 122 -20.83 3.34 -12.12
N GLN A 123 -20.85 2.53 -13.16
CA GLN A 123 -22.04 2.36 -13.97
C GLN A 123 -22.69 1.01 -13.64
N ILE A 124 -23.92 1.06 -13.16
CA ILE A 124 -24.69 -0.08 -12.75
C ILE A 124 -25.49 -0.59 -13.95
N GLY A 125 -25.33 -1.85 -14.25
CA GLY A 125 -26.12 -2.47 -15.33
C GLY A 125 -25.28 -2.91 -16.51
#